data_ff59765aa38fb30c420f4dfc9010f97a
#
_entry.id   ff59765aa38fb30c420f4dfc9010f97a
#
_cell.length_a   1.000
_cell.length_b   1.000
_cell.length_c   1.000
_cell.angle_alpha   90.00
_cell.angle_beta   90.00
_cell.angle_gamma   90.00
#
_symmetry.space_group_name_H-M   'P 1'
#
loop_
_entity.id
_entity.type
_entity.pdbx_description
1 polymer ?
#
loop_
_entity_poly.entity_id
_entity_poly.type
_entity_poly.pdbx_seq_one_letter_code
_entity_poly.pdbx_strand_id
1 'polypeptide(L)'
;MFRRPFIIALLCIVVHVVNAQSVFHKQLADSALTLTKDKVSYDPSYFTIKYPNGDVPTDKGVCTDVVIRTYRKMGVDLQKEVHEDMSVYFSLYPKIWGLSRTDKNIDHRRVPNLMTFFKRKEGALPITKKPEDYLEGDIVCWSLGGAITHIGIVANKKSRNHKRPLIIHNIGAGQVLEDCLFRYKVIGHFRYQP
;
A
#
# COMPACT_ATOMS: atom_id res chain seq x y z
N MET A 1 -1.22 -31.23 39.18
CA MET A 1 -0.04 -31.15 38.31
C MET A 1 -0.46 -31.31 36.84
N PHE A 2 -1.11 -30.27 36.25
CA PHE A 2 -1.51 -30.26 34.82
C PHE A 2 -1.63 -28.79 34.33
N ARG A 3 -0.50 -28.17 33.89
CA ARG A 3 -0.48 -26.84 33.27
C ARG A 3 0.52 -26.71 32.10
N ARG A 4 0.78 -27.77 31.33
CA ARG A 4 1.76 -27.65 30.20
C ARG A 4 1.23 -27.71 28.76
N PRO A 5 0.04 -28.19 28.39
CA PRO A 5 -0.33 -28.23 26.96
C PRO A 5 -0.81 -26.89 26.37
N PHE A 6 -1.35 -25.95 27.19
CA PHE A 6 -1.92 -24.72 26.69
C PHE A 6 -0.88 -23.70 26.14
N ILE A 7 0.31 -23.66 26.75
CA ILE A 7 1.37 -22.70 26.33
C ILE A 7 1.98 -23.14 24.99
N ILE A 8 2.13 -24.43 24.74
CA ILE A 8 2.70 -24.95 23.48
C ILE A 8 1.77 -24.71 22.31
N ALA A 9 0.45 -24.91 22.47
CA ALA A 9 -0.54 -24.66 21.43
C ALA A 9 -0.60 -23.17 21.04
N LEU A 10 -0.57 -22.26 22.00
CA LEU A 10 -0.57 -20.81 21.76
C LEU A 10 0.69 -20.34 21.02
N LEU A 11 1.87 -20.87 21.40
CA LEU A 11 3.13 -20.56 20.74
C LEU A 11 3.16 -21.02 19.27
N CYS A 12 2.63 -22.23 18.99
CA CYS A 12 2.52 -22.74 17.62
C CYS A 12 1.60 -21.87 16.75
N ILE A 13 0.48 -21.39 17.28
CA ILE A 13 -0.45 -20.53 16.54
C ILE A 13 0.23 -19.19 16.19
N VAL A 14 0.93 -18.57 17.11
CA VAL A 14 1.64 -17.29 16.87
C VAL A 14 2.71 -17.44 15.80
N VAL A 15 3.48 -18.52 15.80
CA VAL A 15 4.52 -18.79 14.78
C VAL A 15 3.90 -18.97 13.39
N HIS A 16 2.77 -19.66 13.28
CA HIS A 16 2.09 -19.84 11.98
C HIS A 16 1.54 -18.53 11.41
N VAL A 17 0.98 -17.65 12.25
CA VAL A 17 0.46 -16.35 11.82
C VAL A 17 1.59 -15.44 11.33
N VAL A 18 2.71 -15.37 12.07
CA VAL A 18 3.87 -14.57 11.66
C VAL A 18 4.47 -15.05 10.33
N ASN A 19 4.57 -16.37 10.13
CA ASN A 19 5.05 -16.93 8.88
C ASN A 19 4.10 -16.62 7.70
N ALA A 20 2.79 -16.72 7.90
CA ALA A 20 1.80 -16.41 6.87
C ALA A 20 1.86 -14.93 6.45
N GLN A 21 2.01 -14.00 7.41
CA GLN A 21 2.18 -12.57 7.13
C GLN A 21 3.45 -12.30 6.32
N SER A 22 4.58 -12.94 6.66
CA SER A 22 5.83 -12.73 5.92
C SER A 22 5.72 -13.26 4.49
N VAL A 23 5.05 -14.40 4.27
CA VAL A 23 4.81 -14.97 2.95
C VAL A 23 3.94 -14.05 2.10
N PHE A 24 2.85 -13.51 2.65
CA PHE A 24 1.97 -12.58 1.95
C PHE A 24 2.73 -11.33 1.48
N HIS A 25 3.50 -10.68 2.36
CA HIS A 25 4.20 -9.44 2.03
C HIS A 25 5.33 -9.66 1.02
N LYS A 26 6.01 -10.81 1.08
CA LYS A 26 6.97 -11.22 0.05
C LYS A 26 6.30 -11.37 -1.32
N GLN A 27 5.18 -12.09 -1.40
CA GLN A 27 4.40 -12.24 -2.62
C GLN A 27 3.85 -10.89 -3.13
N LEU A 28 3.47 -10.00 -2.21
CA LEU A 28 3.04 -8.64 -2.54
C LEU A 28 4.16 -7.84 -3.22
N ALA A 29 5.38 -7.88 -2.67
CA ALA A 29 6.55 -7.25 -3.28
C ALA A 29 6.90 -7.84 -4.65
N ASP A 30 6.84 -9.17 -4.79
CA ASP A 30 7.05 -9.87 -6.07
C ASP A 30 5.98 -9.45 -7.09
N SER A 31 4.71 -9.37 -6.68
CA SER A 31 3.60 -8.92 -7.52
C SER A 31 3.77 -7.47 -7.97
N ALA A 32 4.18 -6.57 -7.05
CA ALA A 32 4.49 -5.18 -7.37
C ALA A 32 5.61 -5.09 -8.42
N LEU A 33 6.66 -5.88 -8.27
CA LEU A 33 7.80 -5.89 -9.20
C LEU A 33 7.37 -6.27 -10.63
N THR A 34 6.36 -7.12 -10.80
CA THR A 34 5.87 -7.46 -12.14
C THR A 34 5.29 -6.26 -12.88
N LEU A 35 4.72 -5.29 -12.16
CA LEU A 35 4.11 -4.07 -12.75
C LEU A 35 5.15 -3.17 -13.43
N THR A 36 6.43 -3.27 -13.06
CA THR A 36 7.48 -2.45 -13.69
C THR A 36 7.77 -2.86 -15.14
N LYS A 37 7.21 -3.97 -15.61
CA LYS A 37 7.30 -4.43 -17.01
C LYS A 37 6.24 -3.80 -17.91
N ASP A 38 5.17 -3.24 -17.32
CA ASP A 38 4.05 -2.67 -18.05
C ASP A 38 4.34 -1.21 -18.38
N LYS A 39 4.06 -0.79 -19.61
CA LYS A 39 4.15 0.61 -20.02
C LYS A 39 2.90 1.34 -19.55
N VAL A 40 3.04 2.19 -18.56
CA VAL A 40 1.95 2.97 -17.97
C VAL A 40 2.30 4.45 -18.01
N SER A 41 1.45 5.25 -18.64
CA SER A 41 1.53 6.70 -18.63
C SER A 41 0.94 7.26 -17.34
N TYR A 42 1.56 8.29 -16.76
CA TYR A 42 1.01 8.96 -15.58
C TYR A 42 -0.20 9.80 -15.98
N ASP A 43 -1.39 9.42 -15.48
CA ASP A 43 -2.64 10.11 -15.79
C ASP A 43 -3.50 10.28 -14.52
N PRO A 44 -3.56 11.49 -13.94
CA PRO A 44 -4.33 11.79 -12.75
C PRO A 44 -5.82 12.08 -13.03
N SER A 45 -6.27 11.93 -14.28
CA SER A 45 -7.66 12.20 -14.68
C SER A 45 -8.64 11.36 -13.86
N TYR A 46 -9.85 11.90 -13.72
CA TYR A 46 -10.97 11.15 -13.16
C TYR A 46 -11.52 10.17 -14.21
N PHE A 47 -11.67 8.91 -13.79
CA PHE A 47 -12.26 7.85 -14.61
C PHE A 47 -13.50 7.29 -13.91
N THR A 48 -14.59 7.12 -14.69
CA THR A 48 -15.70 6.28 -14.26
C THR A 48 -15.33 4.83 -14.50
N ILE A 49 -15.24 4.05 -13.43
CA ILE A 49 -14.78 2.66 -13.47
C ILE A 49 -15.85 1.72 -12.90
N LYS A 50 -15.76 0.44 -13.20
CA LYS A 50 -16.65 -0.59 -12.62
C LYS A 50 -16.48 -0.64 -11.10
N TYR A 51 -17.46 -1.20 -10.44
CA TYR A 51 -17.41 -1.51 -9.01
C TYR A 51 -18.14 -2.84 -8.75
N PRO A 52 -17.57 -3.76 -7.96
CA PRO A 52 -16.19 -3.79 -7.49
C PRO A 52 -15.18 -4.13 -8.60
N ASN A 53 -13.89 -4.18 -8.25
CA ASN A 53 -12.77 -4.57 -9.11
C ASN A 53 -12.57 -3.68 -10.37
N GLY A 54 -13.02 -2.42 -10.32
CA GLY A 54 -12.78 -1.47 -11.40
C GLY A 54 -11.33 -0.99 -11.46
N ASP A 55 -10.83 -0.77 -12.67
CA ASP A 55 -9.50 -0.19 -12.91
C ASP A 55 -9.58 0.91 -13.95
N VAL A 56 -8.65 1.83 -13.92
CA VAL A 56 -8.40 2.78 -15.00
C VAL A 56 -7.79 2.05 -16.21
N PRO A 57 -7.77 2.66 -17.41
CA PRO A 57 -7.15 2.02 -18.58
C PRO A 57 -5.77 1.44 -18.24
N THR A 58 -5.47 0.25 -18.78
CA THR A 58 -4.29 -0.52 -18.40
C THR A 58 -2.96 0.18 -18.68
N ASP A 59 -2.95 1.07 -19.67
CA ASP A 59 -1.83 1.91 -20.09
C ASP A 59 -1.74 3.24 -19.31
N LYS A 60 -2.63 3.46 -18.32
CA LYS A 60 -2.70 4.66 -17.50
C LYS A 60 -2.68 4.35 -16.01
N GLY A 61 -2.26 5.34 -15.21
CA GLY A 61 -2.29 5.21 -13.76
C GLY A 61 -1.43 6.23 -13.05
N VAL A 62 -1.62 6.30 -11.73
CA VAL A 62 -0.83 7.13 -10.81
C VAL A 62 -0.19 6.27 -9.72
N CYS A 63 0.43 6.88 -8.72
CA CYS A 63 1.11 6.16 -7.64
C CYS A 63 0.19 5.18 -6.87
N THR A 64 -1.07 5.56 -6.63
CA THR A 64 -2.03 4.70 -5.93
C THR A 64 -2.41 3.48 -6.78
N ASP A 65 -2.46 3.60 -8.12
CA ASP A 65 -2.80 2.49 -8.99
C ASP A 65 -1.74 1.38 -8.95
N VAL A 66 -0.48 1.71 -8.65
CA VAL A 66 0.57 0.70 -8.38
C VAL A 66 0.18 -0.16 -7.17
N VAL A 67 -0.22 0.47 -6.07
CA VAL A 67 -0.63 -0.24 -4.84
C VAL A 67 -1.90 -1.06 -5.10
N ILE A 68 -2.93 -0.44 -5.70
CA ILE A 68 -4.22 -1.08 -5.99
C ILE A 68 -4.03 -2.32 -6.87
N ARG A 69 -3.29 -2.18 -7.97
CA ARG A 69 -3.01 -3.28 -8.90
C ARG A 69 -2.19 -4.39 -8.26
N THR A 70 -1.25 -4.04 -7.38
CA THR A 70 -0.47 -5.02 -6.63
C THR A 70 -1.37 -5.86 -5.74
N TYR A 71 -2.23 -5.22 -4.93
CA TYR A 71 -3.17 -5.93 -4.07
C TYR A 71 -4.17 -6.76 -4.87
N ARG A 72 -4.63 -6.27 -6.02
CA ARG A 72 -5.51 -7.02 -6.92
C ARG A 72 -4.86 -8.30 -7.43
N LYS A 73 -3.56 -8.32 -7.75
CA LYS A 73 -2.82 -9.54 -8.09
C LYS A 73 -2.79 -10.56 -6.96
N MET A 74 -2.98 -10.10 -5.72
CA MET A 74 -3.10 -10.95 -4.52
C MET A 74 -4.55 -11.32 -4.19
N GLY A 75 -5.53 -11.01 -5.08
CA GLY A 75 -6.95 -11.28 -4.87
C GLY A 75 -7.66 -10.28 -3.97
N VAL A 76 -7.03 -9.14 -3.63
CA VAL A 76 -7.56 -8.12 -2.72
C VAL A 76 -8.05 -6.91 -3.52
N ASP A 77 -9.32 -6.55 -3.38
CA ASP A 77 -9.92 -5.38 -4.03
C ASP A 77 -9.92 -4.16 -3.11
N LEU A 78 -8.83 -3.37 -3.16
CA LEU A 78 -8.74 -2.13 -2.39
C LEU A 78 -9.79 -1.08 -2.78
N GLN A 79 -10.33 -1.10 -4.01
CA GLN A 79 -11.46 -0.22 -4.38
C GLN A 79 -12.66 -0.52 -3.49
N LYS A 80 -13.01 -1.80 -3.37
CA LYS A 80 -14.14 -2.26 -2.55
C LYS A 80 -13.89 -1.99 -1.08
N GLU A 81 -12.76 -2.44 -0.54
CA GLU A 81 -12.46 -2.33 0.88
C GLU A 81 -12.42 -0.88 1.38
N VAL A 82 -11.76 0.01 0.63
CA VAL A 82 -11.71 1.44 0.98
C VAL A 82 -13.08 2.08 0.88
N HIS A 83 -13.85 1.79 -0.18
CA HIS A 83 -15.18 2.35 -0.36
C HIS A 83 -16.16 1.91 0.74
N GLU A 84 -16.14 0.63 1.12
CA GLU A 84 -17.00 0.09 2.17
C GLU A 84 -16.62 0.66 3.55
N ASP A 85 -15.33 0.69 3.92
CA ASP A 85 -14.88 1.29 5.16
C ASP A 85 -15.20 2.79 5.22
N MET A 86 -14.96 3.49 4.13
CA MET A 86 -15.24 4.92 4.03
C MET A 86 -16.74 5.22 4.08
N SER A 87 -17.59 4.36 3.54
CA SER A 87 -19.05 4.52 3.59
C SER A 87 -19.58 4.47 5.03
N VAL A 88 -18.99 3.62 5.87
CA VAL A 88 -19.35 3.51 7.29
C VAL A 88 -18.72 4.62 8.13
N TYR A 89 -17.48 4.99 7.83
CA TYR A 89 -16.67 5.87 8.67
C TYR A 89 -16.26 7.16 7.96
N PHE A 90 -17.12 7.70 7.10
CA PHE A 90 -16.82 8.86 6.24
C PHE A 90 -16.28 10.07 7.02
N SER A 91 -16.75 10.31 8.26
CA SER A 91 -16.31 11.42 9.10
C SER A 91 -14.82 11.34 9.50
N LEU A 92 -14.24 10.15 9.52
CA LEU A 92 -12.84 9.92 9.88
C LEU A 92 -11.86 10.10 8.71
N TYR A 93 -12.38 10.19 7.48
CA TYR A 93 -11.58 10.39 6.28
C TYR A 93 -11.33 11.87 5.97
N PRO A 94 -10.22 12.20 5.29
CA PRO A 94 -9.87 13.58 4.97
C PRO A 94 -10.95 14.31 4.16
N LYS A 95 -11.27 15.56 4.54
CA LYS A 95 -12.29 16.40 3.89
C LYS A 95 -11.71 17.38 2.85
N ILE A 96 -10.45 17.19 2.45
CA ILE A 96 -9.69 18.13 1.62
C ILE A 96 -10.23 18.31 0.19
N TRP A 97 -11.14 17.43 -0.27
CA TRP A 97 -11.77 17.55 -1.60
C TRP A 97 -13.21 18.06 -1.55
N GLY A 98 -13.70 18.48 -0.38
CA GLY A 98 -15.05 19.03 -0.22
C GLY A 98 -16.21 18.05 -0.49
N LEU A 99 -15.94 16.74 -0.51
CA LEU A 99 -16.97 15.73 -0.73
C LEU A 99 -17.85 15.57 0.51
N SER A 100 -19.14 15.41 0.27
CA SER A 100 -20.16 15.10 1.31
C SER A 100 -20.47 13.60 1.39
N ARG A 101 -20.01 12.81 0.44
CA ARG A 101 -20.23 11.36 0.34
C ARG A 101 -19.04 10.66 -0.33
N THR A 102 -19.01 9.34 -0.22
CA THR A 102 -18.00 8.49 -0.88
C THR A 102 -18.17 8.51 -2.40
N ASP A 103 -17.07 8.30 -3.11
CA ASP A 103 -17.01 8.14 -4.56
C ASP A 103 -16.16 6.91 -4.92
N LYS A 104 -16.84 5.82 -5.30
CA LYS A 104 -16.22 4.54 -5.65
C LYS A 104 -15.20 4.60 -6.79
N ASN A 105 -15.22 5.68 -7.59
CA ASN A 105 -14.28 5.82 -8.71
C ASN A 105 -12.92 6.38 -8.29
N ILE A 106 -12.86 7.14 -7.16
CA ILE A 106 -11.66 7.91 -6.83
C ILE A 106 -11.18 7.73 -5.39
N ASP A 107 -12.02 7.27 -4.46
CA ASP A 107 -11.67 7.23 -3.03
C ASP A 107 -10.40 6.41 -2.74
N HIS A 108 -10.27 5.23 -3.35
CA HIS A 108 -9.11 4.35 -3.26
C HIS A 108 -7.88 4.87 -4.02
N ARG A 109 -8.06 5.84 -4.93
CA ARG A 109 -6.99 6.48 -5.72
C ARG A 109 -6.42 7.74 -5.06
N ARG A 110 -6.74 7.99 -3.79
CA ARG A 110 -6.28 9.14 -2.99
C ARG A 110 -5.36 8.68 -1.88
N VAL A 111 -4.08 9.09 -1.90
CA VAL A 111 -3.09 8.69 -0.89
C VAL A 111 -3.56 8.97 0.55
N PRO A 112 -4.13 10.14 0.90
CA PRO A 112 -4.63 10.38 2.25
C PRO A 112 -5.75 9.43 2.69
N ASN A 113 -6.61 8.98 1.75
CA ASN A 113 -7.65 8.00 2.05
C ASN A 113 -7.04 6.61 2.32
N LEU A 114 -6.10 6.17 1.48
CA LEU A 114 -5.37 4.92 1.71
C LEU A 114 -4.62 4.92 3.04
N MET A 115 -3.96 6.03 3.39
CA MET A 115 -3.30 6.18 4.71
C MET A 115 -4.29 6.03 5.86
N THR A 116 -5.47 6.65 5.76
CA THR A 116 -6.54 6.53 6.76
C THR A 116 -7.04 5.08 6.84
N PHE A 117 -7.30 4.46 5.70
CA PHE A 117 -7.74 3.07 5.62
C PHE A 117 -6.73 2.12 6.29
N PHE A 118 -5.47 2.14 5.88
CA PHE A 118 -4.44 1.26 6.45
C PHE A 118 -4.24 1.48 7.95
N LYS A 119 -4.30 2.74 8.42
CA LYS A 119 -4.26 3.04 9.86
C LYS A 119 -5.43 2.44 10.62
N ARG A 120 -6.64 2.53 10.07
CA ARG A 120 -7.85 1.97 10.68
C ARG A 120 -7.85 0.44 10.71
N LYS A 121 -7.18 -0.18 9.73
CA LYS A 121 -6.96 -1.63 9.67
C LYS A 121 -5.72 -2.10 10.44
N GLU A 122 -5.26 -1.29 11.41
CA GLU A 122 -4.14 -1.59 12.31
C GLU A 122 -2.80 -1.87 11.59
N GLY A 123 -2.71 -1.52 10.32
CA GLY A 123 -1.50 -1.71 9.51
C GLY A 123 -0.41 -0.66 9.72
N ALA A 124 -0.61 0.36 10.57
CA ALA A 124 0.35 1.45 10.76
C ALA A 124 1.59 1.00 11.52
N LEU A 125 2.77 1.37 11.01
CA LEU A 125 4.07 1.11 11.59
C LEU A 125 4.78 2.42 11.97
N PRO A 126 5.77 2.38 12.89
CA PRO A 126 6.60 3.54 13.20
C PRO A 126 7.32 4.06 11.94
N ILE A 127 7.38 5.39 11.80
CA ILE A 127 8.21 6.05 10.81
C ILE A 127 9.59 6.25 11.40
N THR A 128 10.60 5.62 10.82
CA THR A 128 11.99 5.71 11.27
C THR A 128 12.91 6.21 10.17
N LYS A 129 14.17 6.45 10.49
CA LYS A 129 15.23 6.74 9.51
C LYS A 129 16.12 5.52 9.24
N LYS A 130 15.74 4.35 9.75
CA LYS A 130 16.49 3.11 9.60
C LYS A 130 15.92 2.33 8.41
N PRO A 131 16.70 2.10 7.34
CA PRO A 131 16.22 1.38 6.16
C PRO A 131 15.77 -0.05 6.47
N GLU A 132 16.36 -0.68 7.49
CA GLU A 132 16.06 -2.04 7.92
C GLU A 132 14.66 -2.22 8.52
N ASP A 133 14.01 -1.13 8.94
CA ASP A 133 12.64 -1.16 9.47
C ASP A 133 11.58 -1.26 8.34
N TYR A 134 11.99 -1.00 7.09
CA TYR A 134 11.13 -1.05 5.91
C TYR A 134 11.33 -2.37 5.18
N LEU A 135 10.42 -3.32 5.41
CA LEU A 135 10.52 -4.66 4.85
C LEU A 135 9.80 -4.76 3.49
N GLU A 136 10.15 -5.78 2.72
CA GLU A 136 9.50 -6.08 1.45
C GLU A 136 7.98 -6.21 1.59
N GLY A 137 7.23 -5.58 0.69
CA GLY A 137 5.77 -5.51 0.73
C GLY A 137 5.19 -4.41 1.61
N ASP A 138 6.01 -3.68 2.39
CA ASP A 138 5.52 -2.51 3.13
C ASP A 138 5.08 -1.41 2.17
N ILE A 139 4.09 -0.64 2.60
CA ILE A 139 3.58 0.53 1.90
C ILE A 139 4.19 1.77 2.55
N VAL A 140 4.77 2.64 1.75
CA VAL A 140 5.34 3.91 2.23
C VAL A 140 4.63 5.07 1.56
N CYS A 141 4.36 6.12 2.34
CA CYS A 141 3.77 7.36 1.86
C CYS A 141 4.69 8.54 2.15
N TRP A 142 4.76 9.47 1.21
CA TRP A 142 5.60 10.67 1.29
C TRP A 142 4.80 11.94 1.08
N SER A 143 5.31 13.04 1.65
CA SER A 143 4.98 14.40 1.24
C SER A 143 6.03 14.86 0.22
N LEU A 144 5.56 15.30 -0.94
CA LEU A 144 6.42 15.91 -1.98
C LEU A 144 6.50 17.43 -1.85
N GLY A 145 5.89 17.98 -0.81
CA GLY A 145 5.76 19.42 -0.56
C GLY A 145 4.32 19.89 -0.76
N GLY A 146 3.92 20.91 -0.01
CA GLY A 146 2.54 21.41 0.01
C GLY A 146 1.54 20.30 0.33
N ALA A 147 0.47 20.23 -0.45
CA ALA A 147 -0.58 19.21 -0.32
C ALA A 147 -0.33 17.95 -1.16
N ILE A 148 0.81 17.86 -1.86
CA ILE A 148 1.11 16.76 -2.75
C ILE A 148 1.63 15.56 -1.94
N THR A 149 0.93 14.45 -2.05
CA THR A 149 1.29 13.18 -1.41
C THR A 149 1.63 12.12 -2.45
N HIS A 150 2.45 11.15 -2.05
CA HIS A 150 2.90 10.06 -2.89
C HIS A 150 2.91 8.75 -2.12
N ILE A 151 2.82 7.61 -2.83
CA ILE A 151 2.77 6.28 -2.24
C ILE A 151 3.54 5.28 -3.12
N GLY A 152 4.11 4.26 -2.51
CA GLY A 152 4.78 3.16 -3.19
C GLY A 152 4.91 1.93 -2.30
N ILE A 153 5.45 0.86 -2.86
CA ILE A 153 5.66 -0.43 -2.21
C ILE A 153 7.15 -0.71 -2.09
N VAL A 154 7.58 -1.16 -0.93
CA VAL A 154 8.96 -1.62 -0.68
C VAL A 154 9.20 -2.91 -1.45
N ALA A 155 10.20 -2.91 -2.32
CA ALA A 155 10.57 -4.05 -3.12
C ALA A 155 11.47 -5.04 -2.36
N ASN A 156 11.53 -6.28 -2.85
CA ASN A 156 12.51 -7.29 -2.44
C ASN A 156 13.91 -7.07 -3.08
N LYS A 157 14.19 -5.86 -3.53
CA LYS A 157 15.46 -5.45 -4.15
C LYS A 157 16.09 -4.34 -3.35
N LYS A 158 17.42 -4.32 -3.30
CA LYS A 158 18.19 -3.30 -2.60
C LYS A 158 18.88 -2.35 -3.56
N SER A 159 19.15 -1.14 -3.08
CA SER A 159 19.99 -0.15 -3.74
C SER A 159 21.37 -0.73 -4.10
N ARG A 160 22.07 -0.08 -5.05
CA ARG A 160 23.38 -0.54 -5.55
C ARG A 160 24.43 -0.77 -4.44
N ASN A 161 24.35 0.01 -3.36
CA ASN A 161 25.22 -0.12 -2.18
C ASN A 161 24.65 -1.04 -1.10
N HIS A 162 23.56 -1.76 -1.37
CA HIS A 162 22.84 -2.68 -0.47
C HIS A 162 22.33 -2.07 0.87
N LYS A 163 22.33 -0.73 0.99
CA LYS A 163 21.97 -0.04 2.25
C LYS A 163 20.48 0.21 2.41
N ARG A 164 19.71 0.29 1.32
CA ARG A 164 18.27 0.61 1.36
C ARG A 164 17.49 -0.36 0.47
N PRO A 165 16.24 -0.67 0.81
CA PRO A 165 15.33 -1.30 -0.14
C PRO A 165 14.98 -0.30 -1.26
N LEU A 166 14.72 -0.82 -2.45
CA LEU A 166 14.15 -0.05 -3.55
C LEU A 166 12.64 0.05 -3.39
N ILE A 167 12.06 1.04 -4.06
CA ILE A 167 10.62 1.30 -4.04
C ILE A 167 10.04 1.10 -5.43
N ILE A 168 8.87 0.47 -5.50
CA ILE A 168 8.06 0.38 -6.71
C ILE A 168 6.96 1.43 -6.61
N HIS A 169 6.95 2.37 -7.55
CA HIS A 169 6.01 3.49 -7.57
C HIS A 169 5.83 4.07 -8.97
N ASN A 170 4.93 5.06 -9.12
CA ASN A 170 4.78 5.87 -10.33
C ASN A 170 4.66 7.35 -9.94
N ILE A 171 5.68 8.15 -10.28
CA ILE A 171 5.73 9.60 -10.03
C ILE A 171 5.80 10.42 -11.34
N GLY A 172 5.51 9.78 -12.47
CA GLY A 172 5.54 10.42 -13.79
C GLY A 172 6.33 9.64 -14.84
N ALA A 173 7.30 8.82 -14.43
CA ALA A 173 8.12 8.01 -15.36
C ALA A 173 7.53 6.61 -15.64
N GLY A 174 6.26 6.38 -15.31
CA GLY A 174 5.65 5.06 -15.33
C GLY A 174 5.87 4.29 -14.03
N GLN A 175 5.56 3.00 -14.06
CA GLN A 175 5.73 2.10 -12.91
C GLN A 175 7.20 1.67 -12.84
N VAL A 176 7.97 2.27 -11.94
CA VAL A 176 9.43 2.11 -11.86
C VAL A 176 9.89 1.56 -10.53
N LEU A 177 11.08 0.94 -10.54
CA LEU A 177 11.82 0.51 -9.36
C LEU A 177 12.94 1.53 -9.09
N GLU A 178 12.91 2.23 -7.96
CA GLU A 178 13.81 3.35 -7.70
C GLU A 178 14.35 3.38 -6.26
N ASP A 179 15.59 3.89 -6.07
CA ASP A 179 16.19 4.17 -4.76
C ASP A 179 15.71 5.54 -4.26
N CYS A 180 14.49 5.60 -3.73
CA CYS A 180 13.87 6.85 -3.31
C CYS A 180 13.27 6.82 -1.89
N LEU A 181 13.51 5.76 -1.09
CA LEU A 181 12.88 5.59 0.24
C LEU A 181 12.95 6.85 1.10
N PHE A 182 14.09 7.51 1.17
CA PHE A 182 14.29 8.72 1.98
C PHE A 182 14.56 9.98 1.14
N ARG A 183 14.22 9.97 -0.14
CA ARG A 183 14.34 11.16 -1.01
C ARG A 183 13.37 12.27 -0.59
N TYR A 184 12.21 11.89 -0.10
CA TYR A 184 11.16 12.79 0.35
C TYR A 184 10.84 12.54 1.82
N LYS A 185 10.09 13.45 2.45
CA LYS A 185 9.62 13.28 3.83
C LYS A 185 8.62 12.13 3.92
N VAL A 186 8.98 11.04 4.58
CA VAL A 186 8.05 9.95 4.88
C VAL A 186 6.98 10.46 5.84
N ILE A 187 5.72 10.22 5.52
CA ILE A 187 4.54 10.60 6.30
C ILE A 187 3.64 9.42 6.66
N GLY A 188 3.92 8.23 6.14
CA GLY A 188 3.22 6.99 6.45
C GLY A 188 4.10 5.77 6.16
N HIS A 189 3.99 4.77 7.04
CA HIS A 189 4.60 3.46 6.88
C HIS A 189 3.58 2.43 7.34
N PHE A 190 3.25 1.48 6.47
CA PHE A 190 2.16 0.53 6.71
C PHE A 190 2.55 -0.87 6.25
N ARG A 191 2.04 -1.86 6.98
CA ARG A 191 2.08 -3.28 6.62
C ARG A 191 0.67 -3.82 6.75
N TYR A 192 -0.02 -3.99 5.62
CA TYR A 192 -1.42 -4.38 5.59
C TYR A 192 -1.58 -5.73 4.91
N GLN A 193 -2.33 -6.61 5.58
CA GLN A 193 -2.85 -7.87 5.06
C GLN A 193 -4.32 -7.96 5.49
N PRO A 194 -5.28 -8.21 4.56
CA PRO A 194 -6.70 -8.40 4.90
C PRO A 194 -6.95 -9.60 5.80
#